data_59690e3bd6c560abaa86d9e6ccf62caf
#
_entry.id   59690e3bd6c560abaa86d9e6ccf62caf
#
_cell.length_a   1.000
_cell.length_b   1.000
_cell.length_c   1.000
_cell.angle_alpha   90.00
_cell.angle_beta   90.00
_cell.angle_gamma   90.00
#
_symmetry.space_group_name_H-M   'P 1'
#
loop_
_entity.id
_entity.type
_entity.pdbx_description
1 polymer ?
#
loop_
_entity_poly.entity_id
_entity_poly.type
_entity_poly.pdbx_seq_one_letter_code
_entity_poly.pdbx_strand_id
1 'polypeptide(L)'
;MEIIAEFLGIDTDKGAWEYFCNHWRSWFPAIGSRANFAKHAANLWAIKQQMQKELAIQLGAFSDSLHMADGFPMPVCHFKRANFSQVFSGEAGYGYCASKGETYYGFKGNVLINSDGIITEITATRANIDERESLWDLLGGIDGMVIADKGLIGADYQNELLRCANINLQTAVRSNMEENRSPKFLKWLVSTRRLIETVIGQLTERFKIEKVRARKLWYLTNRIARKVLAHTICVCINKKMGNPPLQFDLLVKP
;
A
#
# COMPACT_ATOMS: atom_id res chain seq x y z
N MET A 1 -6.67 11.59 -15.38
CA MET A 1 -5.35 12.27 -15.44
C MET A 1 -4.39 11.75 -14.36
N GLU A 2 -4.67 11.85 -13.05
CA GLU A 2 -3.73 11.42 -11.99
C GLU A 2 -3.29 9.95 -12.12
N ILE A 3 -4.19 9.03 -12.40
CA ILE A 3 -3.87 7.60 -12.54
C ILE A 3 -2.91 7.34 -13.70
N ILE A 4 -3.13 8.01 -14.83
CA ILE A 4 -2.20 7.94 -15.97
C ILE A 4 -0.85 8.54 -15.61
N ALA A 5 -0.83 9.67 -14.89
CA ALA A 5 0.41 10.28 -14.42
C ALA A 5 1.21 9.33 -13.51
N GLU A 6 0.55 8.65 -12.56
CA GLU A 6 1.20 7.65 -11.70
C GLU A 6 1.79 6.49 -12.54
N PHE A 7 1.05 6.01 -13.54
CA PHE A 7 1.55 4.97 -14.44
C PHE A 7 2.79 5.42 -15.22
N LEU A 8 2.84 6.68 -15.65
CA LEU A 8 3.99 7.30 -16.31
C LEU A 8 5.14 7.68 -15.36
N GLY A 9 5.03 7.39 -14.06
CA GLY A 9 6.03 7.76 -13.06
C GLY A 9 6.02 9.23 -12.66
N ILE A 10 5.01 10.00 -13.05
CA ILE A 10 4.83 11.42 -12.70
C ILE A 10 4.11 11.50 -11.36
N ASP A 11 4.86 11.53 -10.28
CA ASP A 11 4.34 11.39 -8.91
C ASP A 11 3.94 12.72 -8.22
N THR A 12 3.91 13.85 -8.94
CA THR A 12 3.53 15.16 -8.39
C THR A 12 2.32 15.74 -9.11
N ASP A 13 1.45 16.44 -8.37
CA ASP A 13 0.28 17.13 -8.95
C ASP A 13 0.70 18.19 -9.97
N LYS A 14 1.85 18.88 -9.71
CA LYS A 14 2.44 19.82 -10.64
C LYS A 14 2.83 19.13 -11.97
N GLY A 15 3.59 18.06 -11.89
CA GLY A 15 4.03 17.34 -13.09
C GLY A 15 2.86 16.73 -13.86
N ALA A 16 1.86 16.17 -13.16
CA ALA A 16 0.65 15.67 -13.80
C ALA A 16 -0.09 16.81 -14.54
N TRP A 17 -0.32 17.94 -13.88
CA TRP A 17 -0.96 19.10 -14.49
C TRP A 17 -0.20 19.61 -15.71
N GLU A 18 1.13 19.79 -15.60
CA GLU A 18 2.00 20.25 -16.71
C GLU A 18 1.96 19.27 -17.89
N TYR A 19 2.04 17.96 -17.63
CA TYR A 19 1.97 16.93 -18.67
C TYR A 19 0.67 17.03 -19.49
N PHE A 20 -0.49 17.10 -18.82
CA PHE A 20 -1.77 17.17 -19.49
C PHE A 20 -2.00 18.52 -20.18
N CYS A 21 -1.49 19.62 -19.63
CA CYS A 21 -1.51 20.93 -20.29
C CYS A 21 -0.70 20.95 -21.59
N ASN A 22 0.47 20.31 -21.59
CA ASN A 22 1.40 20.38 -22.71
C ASN A 22 1.06 19.38 -23.83
N HIS A 23 0.54 18.19 -23.48
CA HIS A 23 0.38 17.11 -24.45
C HIS A 23 -1.09 16.78 -24.77
N TRP A 24 -2.04 17.12 -23.89
CA TRP A 24 -3.43 16.68 -24.00
C TRP A 24 -4.44 17.81 -23.79
N ARG A 25 -4.04 19.06 -24.03
CA ARG A 25 -4.89 20.25 -23.82
C ARG A 25 -6.20 20.20 -24.60
N SER A 26 -6.18 19.67 -25.81
CA SER A 26 -7.37 19.51 -26.66
C SER A 26 -8.43 18.59 -26.05
N TRP A 27 -7.99 17.57 -25.29
CA TRP A 27 -8.88 16.64 -24.60
C TRP A 27 -9.39 17.19 -23.25
N PHE A 28 -8.66 18.14 -22.67
CA PHE A 28 -8.96 18.75 -21.38
C PHE A 28 -8.95 20.28 -21.45
N PRO A 29 -9.82 20.91 -22.28
CA PRO A 29 -9.79 22.37 -22.49
C PRO A 29 -10.05 23.15 -21.21
N ALA A 30 -10.81 22.60 -20.26
CA ALA A 30 -11.17 23.21 -18.98
C ALA A 30 -10.31 22.75 -17.79
N ILE A 31 -9.06 22.33 -18.02
CA ILE A 31 -8.18 21.81 -16.94
C ILE A 31 -7.94 22.84 -15.82
N GLY A 32 -8.11 24.12 -16.08
CA GLY A 32 -7.98 25.21 -15.10
C GLY A 32 -6.56 25.42 -14.57
N SER A 33 -6.44 26.09 -13.44
CA SER A 33 -5.15 26.34 -12.80
C SER A 33 -4.62 25.08 -12.08
N ARG A 34 -3.30 25.01 -11.91
CA ARG A 34 -2.64 23.94 -11.14
C ARG A 34 -3.23 23.80 -9.73
N ALA A 35 -3.52 24.92 -9.06
CA ALA A 35 -4.07 24.87 -7.71
C ALA A 35 -5.47 24.26 -7.68
N ASN A 36 -6.32 24.62 -8.63
CA ASN A 36 -7.65 24.02 -8.77
C ASN A 36 -7.56 22.55 -9.14
N PHE A 37 -6.67 22.16 -10.05
CA PHE A 37 -6.43 20.78 -10.39
C PHE A 37 -6.09 19.95 -9.14
N ALA A 38 -5.09 20.36 -8.35
CA ALA A 38 -4.67 19.66 -7.14
C ALA A 38 -5.79 19.59 -6.09
N LYS A 39 -6.58 20.65 -5.93
CA LYS A 39 -7.73 20.67 -4.99
C LYS A 39 -8.84 19.73 -5.44
N HIS A 40 -9.24 19.77 -6.71
CA HIS A 40 -10.28 18.89 -7.24
C HIS A 40 -9.84 17.41 -7.19
N ALA A 41 -8.59 17.15 -7.57
CA ALA A 41 -8.02 15.82 -7.49
C ALA A 41 -8.04 15.29 -6.04
N ALA A 42 -7.64 16.10 -5.07
CA ALA A 42 -7.67 15.72 -3.66
C ALA A 42 -9.10 15.47 -3.15
N ASN A 43 -10.10 16.19 -3.60
CA ASN A 43 -11.49 15.99 -3.19
C ASN A 43 -12.08 14.63 -3.68
N LEU A 44 -11.46 14.00 -4.64
CA LEU A 44 -11.90 12.72 -5.20
C LEU A 44 -11.23 11.49 -4.53
N TRP A 45 -10.54 11.66 -3.39
CA TRP A 45 -9.84 10.56 -2.74
C TRP A 45 -10.75 9.38 -2.37
N ALA A 46 -11.93 9.66 -1.81
CA ALA A 46 -12.89 8.62 -1.41
C ALA A 46 -13.43 7.83 -2.62
N ILE A 47 -13.70 8.52 -3.74
CA ILE A 47 -14.12 7.87 -4.99
C ILE A 47 -13.01 6.96 -5.52
N LYS A 48 -11.75 7.38 -5.43
CA LYS A 48 -10.61 6.53 -5.84
C LYS A 48 -10.47 5.28 -4.98
N GLN A 49 -10.67 5.39 -3.67
CA GLN A 49 -10.68 4.24 -2.76
C GLN A 49 -11.84 3.29 -3.08
N GLN A 50 -13.04 3.82 -3.29
CA GLN A 50 -14.20 3.02 -3.68
C GLN A 50 -13.97 2.29 -5.00
N MET A 51 -13.49 2.98 -6.03
CA MET A 51 -13.15 2.37 -7.33
C MET A 51 -12.10 1.26 -7.18
N GLN A 52 -11.08 1.47 -6.37
CA GLN A 52 -10.05 0.47 -6.10
C GLN A 52 -10.65 -0.78 -5.44
N LYS A 53 -11.48 -0.58 -4.41
CA LYS A 53 -12.15 -1.67 -3.70
C LYS A 53 -13.10 -2.46 -4.62
N GLU A 54 -13.89 -1.79 -5.43
CA GLU A 54 -14.78 -2.42 -6.41
C GLU A 54 -14.00 -3.24 -7.45
N LEU A 55 -12.88 -2.72 -7.96
CA LEU A 55 -12.00 -3.48 -8.87
C LEU A 55 -11.40 -4.70 -8.18
N ALA A 56 -10.95 -4.59 -6.94
CA ALA A 56 -10.42 -5.71 -6.17
C ALA A 56 -11.49 -6.79 -5.92
N ILE A 57 -12.74 -6.39 -5.63
CA ILE A 57 -13.87 -7.31 -5.50
C ILE A 57 -14.16 -8.02 -6.83
N GLN A 58 -14.23 -7.29 -7.94
CA GLN A 58 -14.46 -7.87 -9.28
C GLN A 58 -13.35 -8.83 -9.71
N LEU A 59 -12.13 -8.63 -9.23
CA LEU A 59 -11.00 -9.51 -9.45
C LEU A 59 -10.97 -10.72 -8.50
N GLY A 60 -11.94 -10.84 -7.59
CA GLY A 60 -12.07 -11.95 -6.64
C GLY A 60 -11.14 -11.86 -5.42
N ALA A 61 -10.51 -10.70 -5.17
CA ALA A 61 -9.48 -10.60 -4.14
C ALA A 61 -10.02 -10.79 -2.71
N PHE A 62 -11.27 -10.40 -2.45
CA PHE A 62 -11.90 -10.55 -1.13
C PHE A 62 -12.47 -11.94 -0.86
N SER A 63 -12.67 -12.76 -1.88
CA SER A 63 -13.12 -14.16 -1.76
C SER A 63 -11.95 -15.14 -1.72
N ASP A 64 -10.72 -14.67 -1.77
CA ASP A 64 -9.54 -15.50 -1.61
C ASP A 64 -9.36 -15.88 -0.13
N SER A 65 -9.03 -17.14 0.12
CA SER A 65 -8.78 -17.66 1.49
C SER A 65 -7.33 -17.44 1.96
N LEU A 66 -6.48 -16.83 1.14
CA LEU A 66 -5.08 -16.57 1.42
C LEU A 66 -4.71 -15.11 1.17
N HIS A 67 -4.27 -14.46 2.22
CA HIS A 67 -3.79 -13.07 2.16
C HIS A 67 -2.41 -12.93 2.77
N MET A 68 -1.74 -11.83 2.45
CA MET A 68 -0.43 -11.46 3.00
C MET A 68 -0.46 -10.01 3.46
N ALA A 69 0.07 -9.75 4.66
CA ALA A 69 0.16 -8.42 5.26
C ALA A 69 1.62 -8.05 5.53
N ASP A 70 2.00 -6.82 5.21
CA ASP A 70 3.32 -6.26 5.56
C ASP A 70 3.26 -4.73 5.61
N GLY A 71 4.29 -4.12 6.20
CA GLY A 71 4.39 -2.68 6.36
C GLY A 71 5.62 -2.08 5.68
N PHE A 72 5.55 -0.80 5.35
CA PHE A 72 6.66 -0.03 4.78
C PHE A 72 6.70 1.38 5.35
N PRO A 73 7.90 2.00 5.48
CA PRO A 73 8.03 3.35 6.01
C PRO A 73 7.56 4.40 5.01
N MET A 74 6.92 5.45 5.51
CA MET A 74 6.52 6.64 4.76
C MET A 74 7.09 7.89 5.46
N PRO A 75 8.39 8.19 5.29
CA PRO A 75 9.03 9.29 6.00
C PRO A 75 8.54 10.65 5.50
N VAL A 76 8.16 11.51 6.43
CA VAL A 76 7.93 12.95 6.20
C VAL A 76 9.27 13.67 6.15
N CYS A 77 10.16 13.35 7.10
CA CYS A 77 11.51 13.87 7.13
C CYS A 77 12.46 12.96 7.94
N HIS A 78 13.76 13.20 7.80
CA HIS A 78 14.78 12.56 8.62
C HIS A 78 14.61 12.93 10.11
N PHE A 79 14.98 12.00 10.99
CA PHE A 79 14.90 12.16 12.46
C PHE A 79 15.48 13.51 12.94
N LYS A 80 16.66 13.89 12.47
CA LYS A 80 17.32 15.15 12.87
C LYS A 80 16.53 16.42 12.55
N ARG A 81 15.62 16.37 11.57
CA ARG A 81 14.75 17.50 11.16
C ARG A 81 13.39 17.49 11.84
N ALA A 82 13.01 16.39 12.46
CA ALA A 82 11.67 16.22 13.01
C ALA A 82 11.29 17.26 14.05
N ASN A 83 12.22 17.62 14.94
CA ASN A 83 11.99 18.61 15.99
C ASN A 83 11.68 20.03 15.47
N PHE A 84 12.08 20.33 14.25
CA PHE A 84 11.85 21.63 13.60
C PHE A 84 10.71 21.58 12.57
N SER A 85 10.18 20.39 12.30
CA SER A 85 9.12 20.21 11.29
C SER A 85 7.75 20.43 11.91
N GLN A 86 7.02 21.41 11.39
CA GLN A 86 5.60 21.58 11.71
C GLN A 86 4.68 20.76 10.80
N VAL A 87 5.25 20.08 9.79
CA VAL A 87 4.48 19.28 8.84
C VAL A 87 4.02 18.00 9.52
N PHE A 88 2.72 17.78 9.55
CA PHE A 88 2.05 16.68 10.25
C PHE A 88 2.31 16.63 11.76
N SER A 89 2.53 17.80 12.39
CA SER A 89 2.67 17.89 13.84
C SER A 89 1.43 17.35 14.55
N GLY A 90 1.62 16.37 15.44
CA GLY A 90 0.52 15.65 16.11
C GLY A 90 -0.14 14.54 15.28
N GLU A 91 0.11 14.48 13.96
CA GLU A 91 -0.46 13.46 13.06
C GLU A 91 0.53 12.38 12.66
N ALA A 92 1.83 12.70 12.58
CA ALA A 92 2.91 11.75 12.34
C ALA A 92 3.60 11.32 13.64
N GLY A 93 4.38 10.25 13.58
CA GLY A 93 5.13 9.69 14.73
C GLY A 93 6.56 9.32 14.34
N TYR A 94 7.35 8.94 15.36
CA TYR A 94 8.69 8.40 15.15
C TYR A 94 8.62 6.90 14.95
N GLY A 95 9.26 6.40 13.90
CA GLY A 95 9.37 4.98 13.60
C GLY A 95 10.81 4.58 13.32
N TYR A 96 11.07 3.29 13.39
CA TYR A 96 12.36 2.70 13.05
C TYR A 96 12.20 1.77 11.85
N CYS A 97 13.02 1.97 10.83
CA CYS A 97 13.07 1.10 9.67
C CYS A 97 14.25 0.14 9.82
N ALA A 98 13.98 -1.12 10.20
CA ALA A 98 15.02 -2.12 10.47
C ALA A 98 15.88 -2.42 9.23
N SER A 99 15.29 -2.46 8.04
CA SER A 99 16.00 -2.76 6.79
C SER A 99 16.99 -1.66 6.39
N LYS A 100 16.72 -0.40 6.79
CA LYS A 100 17.61 0.76 6.52
C LYS A 100 18.46 1.14 7.74
N GLY A 101 18.21 0.57 8.93
CA GLY A 101 18.87 0.92 10.17
C GLY A 101 18.63 2.36 10.63
N GLU A 102 17.52 2.99 10.21
CA GLU A 102 17.27 4.42 10.38
C GLU A 102 15.98 4.71 11.12
N THR A 103 16.04 5.70 12.03
CA THR A 103 14.85 6.29 12.62
C THR A 103 14.34 7.43 11.74
N TYR A 104 13.04 7.49 11.54
CA TYR A 104 12.37 8.52 10.73
C TYR A 104 11.17 9.11 11.48
N TYR A 105 10.73 10.26 11.06
CA TYR A 105 9.48 10.87 11.46
C TYR A 105 8.49 10.83 10.31
N GLY A 106 7.32 10.22 10.53
CA GLY A 106 6.35 10.03 9.45
C GLY A 106 5.23 9.07 9.79
N PHE A 107 4.84 8.31 8.78
CA PHE A 107 3.80 7.31 8.81
C PHE A 107 4.36 5.92 8.49
N LYS A 108 3.63 4.88 8.86
CA LYS A 108 3.82 3.52 8.39
C LYS A 108 2.66 3.19 7.46
N GLY A 109 2.95 2.82 6.23
CA GLY A 109 1.98 2.20 5.33
C GLY A 109 1.87 0.73 5.66
N ASN A 110 0.65 0.22 5.81
CA ASN A 110 0.38 -1.20 6.01
C ASN A 110 -0.52 -1.65 4.87
N VAL A 111 -0.19 -2.75 4.22
CA VAL A 111 -0.88 -3.25 3.04
C VAL A 111 -1.25 -4.71 3.19
N LEU A 112 -2.43 -5.06 2.72
CA LEU A 112 -2.94 -6.42 2.62
C LEU A 112 -3.17 -6.75 1.15
N ILE A 113 -2.70 -7.92 0.73
CA ILE A 113 -2.89 -8.43 -0.64
C ILE A 113 -3.43 -9.86 -0.60
N ASN A 114 -4.08 -10.29 -1.67
CA ASN A 114 -4.46 -11.68 -1.88
C ASN A 114 -3.34 -12.49 -2.57
N SER A 115 -3.59 -13.75 -2.89
CA SER A 115 -2.63 -14.67 -3.52
C SER A 115 -2.22 -14.28 -4.96
N ASP A 116 -2.94 -13.40 -5.63
CA ASP A 116 -2.60 -12.84 -6.95
C ASP A 116 -1.81 -11.51 -6.86
N GLY A 117 -1.56 -10.99 -5.66
CA GLY A 117 -0.93 -9.70 -5.45
C GLY A 117 -1.87 -8.51 -5.63
N ILE A 118 -3.19 -8.72 -5.58
CA ILE A 118 -4.19 -7.65 -5.64
C ILE A 118 -4.33 -7.05 -4.24
N ILE A 119 -4.21 -5.74 -4.14
CA ILE A 119 -4.36 -5.02 -2.87
C ILE A 119 -5.83 -5.03 -2.47
N THR A 120 -6.15 -5.63 -1.31
CA THR A 120 -7.49 -5.62 -0.71
C THR A 120 -7.68 -4.44 0.21
N GLU A 121 -6.65 -4.09 1.01
CA GLU A 121 -6.71 -2.95 1.91
C GLU A 121 -5.33 -2.30 2.06
N ILE A 122 -5.32 -1.01 2.36
CA ILE A 122 -4.13 -0.25 2.70
C ILE A 122 -4.46 0.84 3.73
N THR A 123 -3.64 0.95 4.75
CA THR A 123 -3.74 1.99 5.75
C THR A 123 -2.43 2.74 5.89
N ALA A 124 -2.49 3.97 6.39
CA ALA A 124 -1.32 4.75 6.77
C ALA A 124 -1.51 5.23 8.21
N THR A 125 -0.79 4.63 9.13
CA THR A 125 -0.83 4.94 10.56
C THR A 125 0.37 5.79 10.96
N ARG A 126 0.32 6.43 12.13
CA ARG A 126 1.51 7.07 12.72
C ARG A 126 2.61 6.03 12.85
N ALA A 127 3.86 6.40 12.57
CA ALA A 127 4.95 5.43 12.51
C ALA A 127 5.25 4.70 13.84
N ASN A 128 4.73 5.19 14.97
CA ASN A 128 4.86 4.59 16.30
C ASN A 128 3.67 3.69 16.72
N ILE A 129 2.68 3.51 15.86
CA ILE A 129 1.56 2.60 16.13
C ILE A 129 2.06 1.16 16.02
N ASP A 130 1.58 0.29 16.92
CA ASP A 130 1.91 -1.13 16.94
C ASP A 130 1.39 -1.83 15.67
N GLU A 131 2.15 -2.77 15.14
CA GLU A 131 1.77 -3.52 13.94
C GLU A 131 0.53 -4.38 14.17
N ARG A 132 0.31 -4.86 15.40
CA ARG A 132 -0.87 -5.64 15.76
C ARG A 132 -2.15 -4.81 15.70
N GLU A 133 -2.08 -3.55 16.16
CA GLU A 133 -3.20 -2.61 16.07
C GLU A 133 -3.49 -2.28 14.60
N SER A 134 -2.45 -1.98 13.81
CA SER A 134 -2.60 -1.67 12.40
C SER A 134 -3.13 -2.84 11.55
N LEU A 135 -2.88 -4.09 11.96
CA LEU A 135 -3.38 -5.26 11.23
C LEU A 135 -4.91 -5.34 11.30
N TRP A 136 -5.53 -5.03 12.44
CA TRP A 136 -6.98 -5.03 12.57
C TRP A 136 -7.68 -4.14 11.54
N ASP A 137 -7.08 -2.98 11.23
CA ASP A 137 -7.61 -2.04 10.24
C ASP A 137 -7.60 -2.61 8.80
N LEU A 138 -6.79 -3.64 8.54
CA LEU A 138 -6.64 -4.25 7.22
C LEU A 138 -7.61 -5.42 6.97
N LEU A 139 -8.15 -6.05 8.03
CA LEU A 139 -8.86 -7.33 7.94
C LEU A 139 -10.33 -7.19 7.52
N GLY A 140 -10.81 -5.99 7.26
CA GLY A 140 -12.23 -5.75 6.95
C GLY A 140 -12.70 -6.44 5.67
N GLY A 141 -13.57 -7.45 5.81
CA GLY A 141 -14.24 -8.13 4.69
C GLY A 141 -13.47 -9.30 4.09
N ILE A 142 -12.43 -9.79 4.78
CA ILE A 142 -11.73 -11.03 4.44
C ILE A 142 -11.85 -12.05 5.57
N ASP A 143 -11.58 -13.31 5.26
CA ASP A 143 -11.40 -14.41 6.20
C ASP A 143 -10.29 -15.37 5.73
N GLY A 144 -10.01 -16.41 6.50
CA GLY A 144 -9.04 -17.45 6.14
C GLY A 144 -7.64 -17.19 6.66
N MET A 145 -6.63 -17.50 5.85
CA MET A 145 -5.23 -17.42 6.27
C MET A 145 -4.61 -16.09 5.91
N VAL A 146 -3.93 -15.46 6.87
CA VAL A 146 -3.10 -14.28 6.65
C VAL A 146 -1.65 -14.61 6.99
N ILE A 147 -0.74 -14.41 6.04
CA ILE A 147 0.71 -14.53 6.26
C ILE A 147 1.27 -13.14 6.56
N ALA A 148 2.02 -12.99 7.65
CA ALA A 148 2.62 -11.72 8.03
C ALA A 148 4.03 -11.88 8.62
N ASP A 149 4.68 -10.75 8.95
CA ASP A 149 6.02 -10.80 9.53
C ASP A 149 6.03 -11.37 10.96
N LYS A 150 7.20 -11.90 11.35
CA LYS A 150 7.47 -12.46 12.69
C LYS A 150 7.29 -11.44 13.84
N GLY A 151 7.19 -10.15 13.54
CA GLY A 151 6.85 -9.12 14.52
C GLY A 151 5.46 -9.32 15.14
N LEU A 152 4.54 -9.93 14.38
CA LEU A 152 3.15 -10.18 14.79
C LEU A 152 2.94 -11.50 15.56
N ILE A 153 4.01 -12.27 15.82
CA ILE A 153 3.92 -13.56 16.51
C ILE A 153 3.42 -13.37 17.96
N GLY A 154 2.48 -14.21 18.39
CA GLY A 154 1.95 -14.24 19.75
C GLY A 154 0.69 -15.06 19.82
N ALA A 155 0.70 -16.12 20.68
CA ALA A 155 -0.38 -17.10 20.74
C ALA A 155 -1.74 -16.44 21.10
N ASP A 156 -1.75 -15.55 22.08
CA ASP A 156 -2.99 -14.85 22.50
C ASP A 156 -3.55 -14.00 21.37
N TYR A 157 -2.69 -13.23 20.68
CA TYR A 157 -3.08 -12.39 19.56
C TYR A 157 -3.59 -13.20 18.36
N GLN A 158 -2.92 -14.32 18.03
CA GLN A 158 -3.36 -15.22 16.97
C GLN A 158 -4.70 -15.90 17.30
N ASN A 159 -4.93 -16.30 18.55
CA ASN A 159 -6.20 -16.83 19.02
C ASN A 159 -7.32 -15.79 18.99
N GLU A 160 -7.02 -14.54 19.33
CA GLU A 160 -7.98 -13.44 19.25
C GLU A 160 -8.41 -13.17 17.80
N LEU A 161 -7.48 -13.11 16.86
CA LEU A 161 -7.76 -12.96 15.42
C LEU A 161 -8.62 -14.11 14.88
N LEU A 162 -8.29 -15.34 15.27
CA LEU A 162 -9.07 -16.52 14.85
C LEU A 162 -10.50 -16.44 15.38
N ARG A 163 -10.66 -16.10 16.66
CA ARG A 163 -11.98 -16.07 17.32
C ARG A 163 -12.86 -14.90 16.85
N CYS A 164 -12.26 -13.70 16.67
CA CYS A 164 -13.03 -12.47 16.43
C CYS A 164 -13.19 -12.14 14.94
N ALA A 165 -12.24 -12.55 14.10
CA ALA A 165 -12.25 -12.23 12.68
C ALA A 165 -12.21 -13.45 11.75
N ASN A 166 -12.18 -14.68 12.28
CA ASN A 166 -11.97 -15.91 11.51
C ASN A 166 -10.65 -15.90 10.69
N ILE A 167 -9.62 -15.25 11.25
CA ILE A 167 -8.30 -15.11 10.61
C ILE A 167 -7.30 -16.06 11.26
N ASN A 168 -6.75 -16.96 10.46
CA ASN A 168 -5.64 -17.83 10.82
C ASN A 168 -4.31 -17.14 10.48
N LEU A 169 -3.76 -16.38 11.43
CA LEU A 169 -2.51 -15.66 11.22
C LEU A 169 -1.31 -16.62 11.25
N GLN A 170 -0.55 -16.64 10.17
CA GLN A 170 0.68 -17.43 10.03
C GLN A 170 1.90 -16.50 9.92
N THR A 171 2.88 -16.70 10.79
CA THR A 171 4.15 -15.96 10.79
C THR A 171 5.32 -16.93 10.81
N ALA A 172 6.48 -16.51 10.32
CA ALA A 172 7.71 -17.23 10.58
C ALA A 172 8.06 -17.12 12.07
N VAL A 173 8.49 -18.23 12.70
CA VAL A 173 8.92 -18.20 14.11
C VAL A 173 10.30 -17.56 14.25
N ARG A 174 10.58 -17.06 15.45
CA ARG A 174 11.91 -16.59 15.82
C ARG A 174 12.84 -17.76 16.07
N SER A 175 14.14 -17.58 15.87
CA SER A 175 15.15 -18.65 16.02
C SER A 175 15.22 -19.28 17.44
N ASN A 176 14.67 -18.60 18.44
CA ASN A 176 14.62 -19.07 19.83
C ASN A 176 13.26 -19.68 20.22
N MET A 177 12.39 -19.95 19.25
CA MET A 177 11.07 -20.57 19.47
C MET A 177 11.02 -21.95 18.84
N GLU A 178 10.24 -22.83 19.45
CA GLU A 178 9.96 -24.15 18.88
C GLU A 178 9.08 -24.04 17.64
N GLU A 179 9.42 -24.83 16.62
CA GLU A 179 8.69 -24.90 15.37
C GLU A 179 8.17 -26.32 15.14
N ASN A 180 6.86 -26.49 15.23
CA ASN A 180 6.19 -27.80 15.12
C ASN A 180 5.58 -28.02 13.72
N ARG A 181 5.60 -27.02 12.83
CA ARG A 181 5.07 -27.14 11.46
C ARG A 181 6.06 -27.85 10.55
N SER A 182 5.56 -28.54 9.53
CA SER A 182 6.41 -29.29 8.61
C SER A 182 7.38 -28.36 7.85
N PRO A 183 8.62 -28.83 7.54
CA PRO A 183 9.58 -28.07 6.75
C PRO A 183 9.03 -27.66 5.36
N LYS A 184 8.15 -28.48 4.78
CA LYS A 184 7.47 -28.18 3.51
C LYS A 184 6.56 -26.97 3.64
N PHE A 185 5.78 -26.89 4.72
CA PHE A 185 4.90 -25.75 4.99
C PHE A 185 5.70 -24.47 5.23
N LEU A 186 6.78 -24.53 5.99
CA LEU A 186 7.63 -23.37 6.25
C LEU A 186 8.27 -22.83 4.97
N LYS A 187 8.74 -23.71 4.11
CA LYS A 187 9.29 -23.32 2.80
C LYS A 187 8.23 -22.64 1.93
N TRP A 188 7.03 -23.18 1.92
CA TRP A 188 5.89 -22.60 1.23
C TRP A 188 5.54 -21.22 1.81
N LEU A 189 5.44 -21.08 3.12
CA LEU A 189 5.13 -19.81 3.80
C LEU A 189 6.14 -18.71 3.43
N VAL A 190 7.44 -19.00 3.47
CA VAL A 190 8.49 -18.05 3.09
C VAL A 190 8.42 -17.70 1.60
N SER A 191 8.17 -18.68 0.73
CA SER A 191 8.06 -18.40 -0.71
C SER A 191 6.83 -17.56 -1.06
N THR A 192 5.70 -17.83 -0.41
CA THR A 192 4.45 -17.11 -0.62
C THR A 192 4.55 -15.66 -0.13
N ARG A 193 5.21 -15.43 1.01
CA ARG A 193 5.42 -14.09 1.54
C ARG A 193 6.17 -13.15 0.59
N ARG A 194 7.04 -13.68 -0.28
CA ARG A 194 7.77 -12.86 -1.28
C ARG A 194 6.86 -12.07 -2.22
N LEU A 195 5.62 -12.51 -2.38
CA LEU A 195 4.67 -11.81 -3.23
C LEU A 195 4.36 -10.40 -2.70
N ILE A 196 4.17 -10.25 -1.37
CA ILE A 196 3.92 -8.93 -0.80
C ILE A 196 5.15 -8.02 -0.90
N GLU A 197 6.36 -8.58 -0.80
CA GLU A 197 7.59 -7.82 -1.03
C GLU A 197 7.67 -7.29 -2.47
N THR A 198 7.20 -8.07 -3.45
CA THR A 198 7.08 -7.62 -4.85
C THR A 198 6.08 -6.47 -4.99
N VAL A 199 4.90 -6.58 -4.39
CA VAL A 199 3.87 -5.52 -4.43
C VAL A 199 4.36 -4.24 -3.74
N ILE A 200 4.97 -4.36 -2.55
CA ILE A 200 5.58 -3.21 -1.86
C ILE A 200 6.70 -2.60 -2.70
N GLY A 201 7.55 -3.41 -3.31
CA GLY A 201 8.57 -2.95 -4.25
C GLY A 201 7.98 -2.12 -5.40
N GLN A 202 6.90 -2.60 -6.02
CA GLN A 202 6.20 -1.84 -7.07
C GLN A 202 5.61 -0.53 -6.55
N LEU A 203 4.98 -0.55 -5.37
CA LEU A 203 4.42 0.64 -4.74
C LEU A 203 5.51 1.69 -4.42
N THR A 204 6.67 1.25 -3.94
CA THR A 204 7.78 2.14 -3.54
C THR A 204 8.63 2.60 -4.71
N GLU A 205 9.02 1.69 -5.60
CA GLU A 205 9.94 1.99 -6.70
C GLU A 205 9.24 2.62 -7.90
N ARG A 206 8.11 2.06 -8.33
CA ARG A 206 7.37 2.57 -9.49
C ARG A 206 6.44 3.72 -9.11
N PHE A 207 5.56 3.51 -8.14
CA PHE A 207 4.56 4.49 -7.75
C PHE A 207 5.03 5.51 -6.70
N LYS A 208 6.24 5.35 -6.13
CA LYS A 208 6.84 6.28 -5.14
C LYS A 208 5.92 6.54 -3.94
N ILE A 209 5.24 5.50 -3.42
CA ILE A 209 4.25 5.65 -2.35
C ILE A 209 4.87 6.14 -1.03
N GLU A 210 6.12 5.77 -0.76
CA GLU A 210 6.86 6.21 0.42
C GLU A 210 7.16 7.72 0.45
N LYS A 211 7.11 8.40 -0.72
CA LYS A 211 7.35 9.83 -0.82
C LYS A 211 6.10 10.61 -0.46
N VAL A 212 5.97 10.99 0.80
CA VAL A 212 4.80 11.67 1.36
C VAL A 212 4.40 12.92 0.56
N ARG A 213 5.32 13.85 0.28
CA ARG A 213 5.12 15.07 -0.57
C ARG A 213 3.77 15.77 -0.38
N ALA A 214 3.22 15.71 0.81
CA ALA A 214 2.00 16.37 1.24
C ALA A 214 2.27 17.13 2.53
N ARG A 215 1.41 18.09 2.88
CA ARG A 215 1.50 18.86 4.13
C ARG A 215 0.26 18.70 5.01
N LYS A 216 -0.79 18.05 4.50
CA LYS A 216 -2.05 17.78 5.21
C LYS A 216 -2.50 16.37 4.88
N LEU A 217 -3.17 15.72 5.83
CA LEU A 217 -3.69 14.35 5.67
C LEU A 217 -4.59 14.22 4.43
N TRP A 218 -5.46 15.18 4.17
CA TRP A 218 -6.32 15.21 2.98
C TRP A 218 -5.57 14.96 1.66
N TYR A 219 -4.43 15.63 1.47
CA TYR A 219 -3.61 15.43 0.28
C TYR A 219 -2.82 14.14 0.33
N LEU A 220 -2.38 13.71 1.51
CA LEU A 220 -1.69 12.43 1.69
C LEU A 220 -2.62 11.27 1.35
N THR A 221 -3.86 11.29 1.87
CA THR A 221 -4.88 10.27 1.57
C THR A 221 -5.14 10.17 0.07
N ASN A 222 -5.30 11.32 -0.63
CA ASN A 222 -5.44 11.32 -2.08
C ASN A 222 -4.23 10.69 -2.80
N ARG A 223 -3.01 11.00 -2.34
CA ARG A 223 -1.79 10.45 -2.94
C ARG A 223 -1.72 8.93 -2.77
N ILE A 224 -2.07 8.42 -1.61
CA ILE A 224 -2.13 6.97 -1.36
C ILE A 224 -3.22 6.35 -2.25
N ALA A 225 -4.44 6.86 -2.21
CA ALA A 225 -5.57 6.33 -2.95
C ALA A 225 -5.31 6.25 -4.46
N ARG A 226 -4.74 7.31 -5.07
CA ARG A 226 -4.45 7.31 -6.51
C ARG A 226 -3.36 6.32 -6.91
N LYS A 227 -2.33 6.11 -6.07
CA LYS A 227 -1.24 5.16 -6.34
C LYS A 227 -1.71 3.72 -6.25
N VAL A 228 -2.50 3.41 -5.24
CA VAL A 228 -3.09 2.08 -5.04
C VAL A 228 -4.08 1.78 -6.15
N LEU A 229 -4.94 2.73 -6.53
CA LEU A 229 -5.84 2.57 -7.67
C LEU A 229 -5.07 2.36 -8.98
N ALA A 230 -3.98 3.11 -9.21
CA ALA A 230 -3.14 2.93 -10.38
C ALA A 230 -2.51 1.52 -10.44
N HIS A 231 -2.00 1.03 -9.31
CA HIS A 231 -1.49 -0.34 -9.19
C HIS A 231 -2.58 -1.36 -9.52
N THR A 232 -3.76 -1.25 -8.90
CA THR A 232 -4.88 -2.18 -9.11
C THR A 232 -5.37 -2.17 -10.58
N ILE A 233 -5.39 -0.99 -11.22
CA ILE A 233 -5.72 -0.87 -12.65
C ILE A 233 -4.68 -1.60 -13.51
N CYS A 234 -3.39 -1.48 -13.22
CA CYS A 234 -2.34 -2.22 -13.94
C CYS A 234 -2.55 -3.73 -13.83
N VAL A 235 -2.84 -4.24 -12.62
CA VAL A 235 -3.16 -5.65 -12.40
C VAL A 235 -4.40 -6.07 -13.21
N CYS A 236 -5.46 -5.24 -13.18
CA CYS A 236 -6.71 -5.51 -13.92
C CYS A 236 -6.47 -5.60 -15.44
N ILE A 237 -5.69 -4.68 -16.01
CA ILE A 237 -5.36 -4.68 -17.43
C ILE A 237 -4.55 -5.95 -17.77
N ASN A 238 -3.52 -6.29 -16.99
CA ASN A 238 -2.74 -7.50 -17.22
C ASN A 238 -3.61 -8.76 -17.20
N LYS A 239 -4.48 -8.91 -16.20
CA LYS A 239 -5.41 -10.06 -16.14
C LYS A 239 -6.35 -10.11 -17.34
N LYS A 240 -6.88 -8.97 -17.81
CA LYS A 240 -7.73 -8.89 -19.01
C LYS A 240 -6.97 -9.24 -20.29
N MET A 241 -5.67 -8.96 -20.34
CA MET A 241 -4.82 -9.29 -21.50
C MET A 241 -4.23 -10.70 -21.42
N GLY A 242 -4.51 -11.47 -20.36
CA GLY A 242 -3.93 -12.80 -20.13
C GLY A 242 -2.46 -12.76 -19.69
N ASN A 243 -1.94 -11.63 -19.25
CA ASN A 243 -0.60 -11.48 -18.74
C ASN A 243 -0.53 -11.83 -17.23
N PRO A 244 0.65 -12.20 -16.71
CA PRO A 244 0.84 -12.31 -15.27
C PRO A 244 0.50 -11.00 -14.55
N PRO A 245 -0.28 -11.04 -13.45
CA PRO A 245 -0.88 -9.84 -12.85
C PRO A 245 0.10 -8.72 -12.54
N LEU A 246 1.28 -9.04 -12.01
CA LEU A 246 2.28 -8.08 -11.53
C LEU A 246 3.38 -7.73 -12.56
N GLN A 247 3.32 -8.21 -13.81
CA GLN A 247 4.30 -7.89 -14.85
C GLN A 247 3.94 -6.58 -15.58
N PHE A 248 4.12 -5.44 -14.90
CA PHE A 248 3.75 -4.13 -15.43
C PHE A 248 4.61 -3.67 -16.63
N ASP A 249 5.76 -4.26 -16.85
CA ASP A 249 6.59 -3.95 -18.02
C ASP A 249 5.92 -4.36 -19.34
N LEU A 250 5.01 -5.33 -19.29
CA LEU A 250 4.22 -5.74 -20.45
C LEU A 250 3.19 -4.68 -20.88
N LEU A 251 2.81 -3.76 -19.98
CA LEU A 251 1.88 -2.66 -20.27
C LEU A 251 2.55 -1.47 -20.97
N VAL A 252 3.86 -1.43 -21.04
CA VAL A 252 4.65 -0.29 -21.57
C VAL A 252 5.29 -0.63 -22.92
N LYS A 253 5.08 -1.83 -23.44
CA LYS A 253 5.61 -2.18 -24.77
C LYS A 253 4.90 -1.36 -25.85
N PRO A 254 5.68 -0.71 -26.75
CA PRO A 254 5.15 0.03 -27.88
C PRO A 254 4.40 -0.87 -28.85
#